data_82bb4eda4a0da808774cdf03c1f092a7
#
_entry.id   82bb4eda4a0da808774cdf03c1f092a7
#
_cell.length_a   1.000
_cell.length_b   1.000
_cell.length_c   1.000
_cell.angle_alpha   90.00
_cell.angle_beta   90.00
_cell.angle_gamma   90.00
#
_symmetry.space_group_name_H-M   'P 1'
#
loop_
_entity.id
_entity.type
_entity.pdbx_description
1 polymer ?
#
loop_
_entity_poly.entity_id
_entity_poly.type
_entity_poly.pdbx_seq_one_letter_code
_entity_poly.pdbx_strand_id
1 'polypeptide(L)'
;FPSYKGVEVEVHYRPSFLLCFWHNRKLQKYYDRVKEDQFSHRVILVKQKEVAIPTVKFNLIFQLTHIFTHLMNEGIGLRQLLDYYYLVLMLSVNCEMLTSLQKKLKELGLWKFAGAIMYIMHEVFGMPTSRLIVPPNEKYGKFVLNEVLEAGNFGKHDERNRFGRSKLGHNLQRVYRDMRLVTYFPAEALCEPLFRIWHFFWRIKYKK
;
A
#
# COMPACT_ATOMS: atom_id res chain seq x y z
N PHE A 1 18.69 -2.74 11.44
CA PHE A 1 19.55 -3.86 11.11
C PHE A 1 20.87 -3.33 10.56
N PRO A 2 22.01 -4.00 10.79
CA PRO A 2 23.27 -3.57 10.21
C PRO A 2 23.21 -3.71 8.67
N SER A 3 23.87 -2.78 7.98
CA SER A 3 24.00 -2.88 6.53
C SER A 3 24.82 -4.13 6.17
N TYR A 4 24.35 -4.88 5.18
CA TYR A 4 25.10 -6.01 4.63
C TYR A 4 25.80 -5.57 3.35
N LYS A 5 27.12 -5.53 3.35
CA LYS A 5 27.96 -5.10 2.21
C LYS A 5 27.52 -3.74 1.62
N GLY A 6 27.20 -2.77 2.47
CA GLY A 6 26.79 -1.42 2.06
C GLY A 6 25.31 -1.32 1.61
N VAL A 7 24.54 -2.40 1.67
CA VAL A 7 23.09 -2.40 1.39
C VAL A 7 22.32 -2.40 2.71
N GLU A 8 21.40 -1.46 2.86
CA GLU A 8 20.48 -1.47 4.00
C GLU A 8 19.49 -2.63 3.84
N VAL A 9 19.36 -3.44 4.90
CA VAL A 9 18.44 -4.58 4.94
C VAL A 9 17.31 -4.28 5.91
N GLU A 10 16.10 -4.19 5.40
CA GLU A 10 14.90 -4.09 6.21
C GLU A 10 14.25 -5.46 6.39
N VAL A 11 13.95 -5.81 7.64
CA VAL A 11 13.21 -7.04 7.96
C VAL A 11 11.85 -6.67 8.53
N HIS A 12 10.82 -7.05 7.81
CA HIS A 12 9.45 -6.82 8.23
C HIS A 12 8.89 -8.06 8.93
N TYR A 13 8.42 -7.91 10.17
CA TYR A 13 7.72 -8.98 10.88
C TYR A 13 6.36 -9.33 10.24
N ARG A 14 5.71 -8.33 9.65
CA ARG A 14 4.48 -8.47 8.87
C ARG A 14 4.68 -7.83 7.50
N PRO A 15 4.08 -8.38 6.44
CA PRO A 15 4.27 -7.84 5.09
C PRO A 15 3.85 -6.37 4.97
N SER A 16 2.67 -6.01 5.44
CA SER A 16 2.16 -4.64 5.49
C SER A 16 1.08 -4.51 6.56
N PHE A 17 0.58 -3.30 6.77
CA PHE A 17 -0.50 -3.00 7.71
C PHE A 17 -1.44 -1.93 7.14
N LEU A 18 -2.61 -1.78 7.77
CA LEU A 18 -3.55 -0.70 7.54
C LEU A 18 -3.71 0.10 8.85
N LEU A 19 -4.02 1.39 8.74
CA LEU A 19 -4.13 2.27 9.91
C LEU A 19 -5.43 2.01 10.67
N CYS A 20 -6.51 1.69 9.95
CA CYS A 20 -7.78 1.32 10.56
C CYS A 20 -7.67 -0.07 11.23
N PHE A 21 -7.85 -0.13 12.55
CA PHE A 21 -7.70 -1.35 13.35
C PHE A 21 -8.55 -2.52 12.85
N TRP A 22 -9.77 -2.27 12.40
CA TRP A 22 -10.69 -3.29 11.88
C TRP A 22 -10.20 -3.88 10.55
N HIS A 23 -9.77 -3.01 9.64
CA HIS A 23 -9.21 -3.41 8.35
C HIS A 23 -7.87 -4.14 8.56
N ASN A 24 -7.02 -3.61 9.43
CA ASN A 24 -5.74 -4.24 9.75
C ASN A 24 -5.92 -5.62 10.36
N ARG A 25 -6.85 -5.81 11.30
CA ARG A 25 -7.12 -7.14 11.87
C ARG A 25 -7.52 -8.16 10.81
N LYS A 26 -8.36 -7.75 9.82
CA LYS A 26 -8.74 -8.61 8.70
C LYS A 26 -7.55 -8.90 7.79
N LEU A 27 -6.70 -7.91 7.53
CA LEU A 27 -5.49 -8.05 6.73
C LEU A 27 -4.50 -9.03 7.37
N GLN A 28 -4.23 -8.89 8.67
CA GLN A 28 -3.32 -9.80 9.38
C GLN A 28 -3.86 -11.24 9.39
N LYS A 29 -5.17 -11.44 9.61
CA LYS A 29 -5.79 -12.77 9.48
C LYS A 29 -5.69 -13.34 8.06
N TYR A 30 -5.76 -12.49 7.03
CA TYR A 30 -5.54 -12.92 5.66
C TYR A 30 -4.09 -13.38 5.47
N TYR A 31 -3.10 -12.61 5.91
CA TYR A 31 -1.69 -12.99 5.81
C TYR A 31 -1.38 -14.30 6.55
N ASP A 32 -1.89 -14.47 7.78
CA ASP A 32 -1.71 -15.70 8.55
C ASP A 32 -2.29 -16.92 7.82
N ARG A 33 -3.45 -16.77 7.15
CA ARG A 33 -4.10 -17.86 6.42
C ARG A 33 -3.33 -18.32 5.19
N VAL A 34 -2.74 -17.38 4.45
CA VAL A 34 -2.08 -17.67 3.17
C VAL A 34 -0.57 -17.83 3.30
N LYS A 35 -0.03 -17.78 4.50
CA LYS A 35 1.40 -17.78 4.77
C LYS A 35 2.10 -19.01 4.19
N GLU A 36 1.58 -20.20 4.46
CA GLU A 36 2.19 -21.46 4.02
C GLU A 36 2.19 -21.61 2.50
N ASP A 37 1.13 -21.11 1.83
CA ASP A 37 1.06 -21.09 0.37
C ASP A 37 2.20 -20.26 -0.23
N GLN A 38 2.61 -19.15 0.42
CA GLN A 38 3.69 -18.31 -0.06
C GLN A 38 5.06 -19.00 0.09
N PHE A 39 5.28 -19.74 1.17
CA PHE A 39 6.53 -20.47 1.37
C PHE A 39 6.65 -21.71 0.49
N SER A 40 5.54 -22.31 0.10
CA SER A 40 5.50 -23.45 -0.82
C SER A 40 5.56 -23.05 -2.29
N HIS A 41 5.24 -21.79 -2.63
CA HIS A 41 5.33 -21.29 -3.99
C HIS A 41 6.78 -20.95 -4.35
N ARG A 42 7.47 -21.91 -5.02
CA ARG A 42 8.89 -21.84 -5.35
C ARG A 42 9.13 -21.63 -6.82
N VAL A 43 10.18 -20.89 -7.15
CA VAL A 43 10.70 -20.71 -8.51
C VAL A 43 12.18 -21.03 -8.54
N ILE A 44 12.62 -21.53 -9.67
CA ILE A 44 14.04 -21.81 -9.92
C ILE A 44 14.69 -20.52 -10.44
N LEU A 45 15.63 -20.00 -9.70
CA LEU A 45 16.46 -18.86 -10.11
C LEU A 45 17.71 -19.31 -10.86
N VAL A 46 18.49 -18.33 -11.32
CA VAL A 46 19.80 -18.55 -11.93
C VAL A 46 20.68 -19.44 -11.02
N LYS A 47 21.38 -20.43 -11.60
CA LYS A 47 22.17 -21.46 -10.90
C LYS A 47 21.34 -22.52 -10.15
N GLN A 48 20.12 -22.84 -10.62
CA GLN A 48 19.27 -23.92 -10.09
C GLN A 48 18.93 -23.82 -8.60
N LYS A 49 18.98 -22.63 -8.02
CA LYS A 49 18.53 -22.41 -6.64
C LYS A 49 17.04 -22.16 -6.61
N GLU A 50 16.33 -22.95 -5.81
CA GLU A 50 14.91 -22.70 -5.51
C GLU A 50 14.75 -21.62 -4.46
N VAL A 51 13.88 -20.66 -4.76
CA VAL A 51 13.52 -19.57 -3.83
C VAL A 51 12.00 -19.47 -3.74
N ALA A 52 11.50 -19.34 -2.52
CA ALA A 52 10.09 -19.04 -2.31
C ALA A 52 9.81 -17.59 -2.70
N ILE A 53 8.80 -17.39 -3.54
CA ILE A 53 8.33 -16.05 -3.92
C ILE A 53 6.83 -15.91 -3.65
N PRO A 54 6.34 -14.69 -3.37
CA PRO A 54 4.91 -14.44 -3.20
C PRO A 54 4.12 -14.81 -4.46
N THR A 55 2.94 -15.42 -4.27
CA THR A 55 2.00 -15.62 -5.38
C THR A 55 1.49 -14.29 -5.91
N VAL A 56 1.10 -14.22 -7.19
CA VAL A 56 0.57 -12.99 -7.80
C VAL A 56 -0.64 -12.45 -7.02
N LYS A 57 -1.55 -13.33 -6.60
CA LYS A 57 -2.73 -12.94 -5.81
C LYS A 57 -2.37 -12.30 -4.46
N PHE A 58 -1.39 -12.87 -3.74
CA PHE A 58 -0.89 -12.29 -2.51
C PHE A 58 -0.26 -10.93 -2.78
N ASN A 59 0.59 -10.86 -3.80
CA ASN A 59 1.34 -9.66 -4.14
C ASN A 59 0.44 -8.48 -4.55
N LEU A 60 -0.69 -8.75 -5.24
CA LEU A 60 -1.69 -7.73 -5.56
C LEU A 60 -2.28 -7.07 -4.31
N ILE A 61 -2.58 -7.85 -3.27
CA ILE A 61 -3.10 -7.32 -2.01
C ILE A 61 -1.98 -6.64 -1.22
N PHE A 62 -0.81 -7.27 -1.14
CA PHE A 62 0.34 -6.75 -0.43
C PHE A 62 0.79 -5.39 -0.99
N GLN A 63 1.05 -5.29 -2.29
CA GLN A 63 1.51 -4.05 -2.89
C GLN A 63 0.45 -2.95 -2.81
N LEU A 64 -0.83 -3.28 -3.01
CA LEU A 64 -1.90 -2.29 -2.91
C LEU A 64 -2.01 -1.74 -1.48
N THR A 65 -1.93 -2.58 -0.45
CA THR A 65 -1.91 -2.14 0.94
C THR A 65 -0.67 -1.32 1.26
N HIS A 66 0.48 -1.72 0.74
CA HIS A 66 1.75 -1.03 0.93
C HIS A 66 1.73 0.37 0.30
N ILE A 67 1.30 0.47 -0.95
CA ILE A 67 1.12 1.76 -1.66
C ILE A 67 0.13 2.65 -0.89
N PHE A 68 -0.98 2.09 -0.40
CA PHE A 68 -1.98 2.85 0.35
C PHE A 68 -1.41 3.39 1.66
N THR A 69 -0.67 2.57 2.39
CA THR A 69 -0.02 2.99 3.64
C THR A 69 1.00 4.11 3.40
N HIS A 70 1.77 4.03 2.32
CA HIS A 70 2.70 5.11 1.95
C HIS A 70 1.96 6.39 1.54
N LEU A 71 0.87 6.29 0.76
CA LEU A 71 0.04 7.46 0.43
C LEU A 71 -0.45 8.16 1.71
N MET A 72 -0.90 7.39 2.70
CA MET A 72 -1.40 7.92 3.97
C MET A 72 -0.30 8.59 4.80
N ASN A 73 0.92 8.05 4.80
CA ASN A 73 1.99 8.47 5.72
C ASN A 73 2.99 9.46 5.11
N GLU A 74 3.42 9.25 3.87
CA GLU A 74 4.60 9.89 3.31
C GLU A 74 4.37 10.45 1.90
N GLY A 75 3.47 9.85 1.14
CA GLY A 75 3.29 10.06 -0.29
C GLY A 75 3.95 8.96 -1.11
N ILE A 76 3.51 8.83 -2.35
CA ILE A 76 3.97 7.82 -3.32
C ILE A 76 4.37 8.48 -4.63
N GLY A 77 5.26 7.82 -5.38
CA GLY A 77 5.63 8.24 -6.72
C GLY A 77 5.03 7.33 -7.79
N LEU A 78 5.09 7.78 -9.03
CA LEU A 78 4.62 7.01 -10.20
C LEU A 78 5.34 5.66 -10.35
N ARG A 79 6.58 5.54 -9.86
CA ARG A 79 7.35 4.29 -9.91
C ARG A 79 6.65 3.15 -9.17
N GLN A 80 6.18 3.40 -7.94
CA GLN A 80 5.47 2.36 -7.18
C GLN A 80 4.16 1.95 -7.88
N LEU A 81 3.50 2.89 -8.56
CA LEU A 81 2.32 2.59 -9.36
C LEU A 81 2.68 1.77 -10.60
N LEU A 82 3.81 2.05 -11.24
CA LEU A 82 4.29 1.28 -12.39
C LEU A 82 4.65 -0.17 -12.00
N ASP A 83 5.25 -0.38 -10.83
CA ASP A 83 5.52 -1.73 -10.31
C ASP A 83 4.19 -2.51 -10.13
N TYR A 84 3.15 -1.85 -9.63
CA TYR A 84 1.81 -2.44 -9.52
C TYR A 84 1.15 -2.69 -10.88
N TYR A 85 1.36 -1.82 -11.87
CA TYR A 85 0.91 -2.00 -13.25
C TYR A 85 1.42 -3.32 -13.84
N TYR A 86 2.73 -3.58 -13.76
CA TYR A 86 3.30 -4.83 -14.25
C TYR A 86 2.76 -6.04 -13.50
N LEU A 87 2.54 -5.93 -12.19
CA LEU A 87 1.95 -7.02 -11.41
C LEU A 87 0.53 -7.35 -11.88
N VAL A 88 -0.30 -6.34 -12.20
CA VAL A 88 -1.64 -6.55 -12.76
C VAL A 88 -1.56 -7.20 -14.14
N LEU A 89 -0.60 -6.84 -14.98
CA LEU A 89 -0.39 -7.49 -16.28
C LEU A 89 -0.01 -8.96 -16.18
N MET A 90 0.72 -9.35 -15.14
CA MET A 90 1.10 -10.75 -14.88
C MET A 90 -0.10 -11.61 -14.43
N LEU A 91 -1.22 -11.00 -14.09
CA LEU A 91 -2.39 -11.71 -13.61
C LEU A 91 -3.04 -12.50 -14.75
N SER A 92 -3.02 -13.82 -14.66
CA SER A 92 -3.88 -14.70 -15.48
C SER A 92 -5.29 -14.66 -14.89
N VAL A 93 -6.15 -13.84 -15.51
CA VAL A 93 -7.49 -13.57 -14.99
C VAL A 93 -8.42 -14.72 -15.34
N ASN A 94 -8.89 -15.46 -14.32
CA ASN A 94 -10.14 -16.19 -14.42
C ASN A 94 -11.22 -15.49 -13.57
N CYS A 95 -12.49 -15.70 -13.92
CA CYS A 95 -13.62 -15.00 -13.27
C CYS A 95 -13.69 -15.30 -11.76
N GLU A 96 -13.38 -16.51 -11.33
CA GLU A 96 -13.42 -16.93 -9.92
C GLU A 96 -12.36 -16.19 -9.09
N MET A 97 -11.13 -16.16 -9.60
CA MET A 97 -10.04 -15.46 -8.92
C MET A 97 -10.30 -13.96 -8.81
N LEU A 98 -10.83 -13.35 -9.87
CA LEU A 98 -11.18 -11.94 -9.89
C LEU A 98 -12.27 -11.63 -8.85
N THR A 99 -13.33 -12.42 -8.81
CA THR A 99 -14.42 -12.28 -7.83
C THR A 99 -13.90 -12.43 -6.40
N SER A 100 -13.04 -13.40 -6.14
CA SER A 100 -12.41 -13.62 -4.83
C SER A 100 -11.53 -12.44 -4.42
N LEU A 101 -10.74 -11.87 -5.36
CA LEU A 101 -9.91 -10.71 -5.13
C LEU A 101 -10.76 -9.47 -4.82
N GLN A 102 -11.79 -9.20 -5.61
CA GLN A 102 -12.71 -8.09 -5.42
C GLN A 102 -13.44 -8.15 -4.07
N LYS A 103 -13.89 -9.34 -3.66
CA LYS A 103 -14.47 -9.57 -2.34
C LYS A 103 -13.48 -9.21 -1.25
N LYS A 104 -12.22 -9.65 -1.39
CA LYS A 104 -11.17 -9.36 -0.41
C LYS A 104 -10.87 -7.86 -0.32
N LEU A 105 -10.77 -7.16 -1.45
CA LEU A 105 -10.58 -5.70 -1.46
C LEU A 105 -11.70 -4.94 -0.74
N LYS A 106 -12.97 -5.38 -0.90
CA LYS A 106 -14.11 -4.83 -0.15
C LYS A 106 -13.99 -5.09 1.36
N GLU A 107 -13.66 -6.33 1.77
CA GLU A 107 -13.48 -6.73 3.17
C GLU A 107 -12.37 -5.93 3.87
N LEU A 108 -11.32 -5.56 3.14
CA LEU A 108 -10.19 -4.79 3.64
C LEU A 108 -10.37 -3.27 3.58
N GLY A 109 -11.53 -2.79 3.08
CA GLY A 109 -11.77 -1.35 2.90
C GLY A 109 -10.97 -0.72 1.75
N LEU A 110 -10.35 -1.53 0.90
CA LEU A 110 -9.47 -1.08 -0.18
C LEU A 110 -10.20 -0.83 -1.51
N TRP A 111 -11.50 -1.08 -1.60
CA TRP A 111 -12.25 -1.01 -2.86
C TRP A 111 -12.13 0.33 -3.57
N LYS A 112 -12.32 1.43 -2.84
CA LYS A 112 -12.24 2.79 -3.40
C LYS A 112 -10.83 3.13 -3.84
N PHE A 113 -9.83 2.75 -3.06
CA PHE A 113 -8.43 2.95 -3.40
C PHE A 113 -8.02 2.10 -4.61
N ALA A 114 -8.42 0.84 -4.67
CA ALA A 114 -8.22 -0.01 -5.84
C ALA A 114 -8.82 0.62 -7.10
N GLY A 115 -10.05 1.15 -7.03
CA GLY A 115 -10.68 1.87 -8.14
C GLY A 115 -9.91 3.13 -8.55
N ALA A 116 -9.33 3.86 -7.59
CA ALA A 116 -8.45 4.99 -7.89
C ALA A 116 -7.18 4.57 -8.64
N ILE A 117 -6.54 3.50 -8.19
CA ILE A 117 -5.35 2.97 -8.85
C ILE A 117 -5.70 2.45 -10.25
N MET A 118 -6.83 1.74 -10.43
CA MET A 118 -7.26 1.28 -11.76
C MET A 118 -7.56 2.45 -12.71
N TYR A 119 -8.08 3.57 -12.21
CA TYR A 119 -8.23 4.79 -13.01
C TYR A 119 -6.87 5.30 -13.50
N ILE A 120 -5.87 5.40 -12.63
CA ILE A 120 -4.52 5.84 -13.00
C ILE A 120 -3.87 4.85 -13.97
N MET A 121 -4.03 3.54 -13.76
CA MET A 121 -3.52 2.51 -14.67
C MET A 121 -4.08 2.67 -16.08
N HIS A 122 -5.37 2.99 -16.19
CA HIS A 122 -6.03 3.19 -17.48
C HIS A 122 -5.63 4.51 -18.13
N GLU A 123 -5.81 5.62 -17.43
CA GLU A 123 -5.63 6.97 -18.00
C GLU A 123 -4.16 7.36 -18.20
N VAL A 124 -3.28 6.96 -17.30
CA VAL A 124 -1.86 7.38 -17.32
C VAL A 124 -0.96 6.34 -17.98
N PHE A 125 -1.19 5.04 -17.69
CA PHE A 125 -0.34 3.97 -18.21
C PHE A 125 -0.95 3.20 -19.38
N GLY A 126 -2.15 3.57 -19.85
CA GLY A 126 -2.79 2.97 -21.02
C GLY A 126 -3.25 1.52 -20.83
N MET A 127 -3.51 1.08 -19.59
CA MET A 127 -3.97 -0.29 -19.31
C MET A 127 -5.34 -0.52 -19.95
N PRO A 128 -5.52 -1.60 -20.74
CA PRO A 128 -6.83 -1.94 -21.30
C PRO A 128 -7.86 -2.20 -20.21
N THR A 129 -9.11 -1.76 -20.41
CA THR A 129 -10.21 -1.94 -19.45
C THR A 129 -10.46 -3.41 -19.10
N SER A 130 -10.21 -4.34 -20.04
CA SER A 130 -10.31 -5.78 -19.83
C SER A 130 -9.30 -6.35 -18.82
N ARG A 131 -8.25 -5.61 -18.48
CA ARG A 131 -7.23 -6.01 -17.50
C ARG A 131 -7.47 -5.42 -16.11
N LEU A 132 -8.42 -4.51 -15.97
CA LEU A 132 -8.68 -3.86 -14.68
C LEU A 132 -9.28 -4.85 -13.68
N ILE A 133 -8.71 -4.91 -12.49
CA ILE A 133 -9.16 -5.83 -11.43
C ILE A 133 -10.44 -5.38 -10.73
N VAL A 134 -10.72 -4.07 -10.76
CA VAL A 134 -11.97 -3.45 -10.29
C VAL A 134 -12.35 -2.32 -11.26
N PRO A 135 -13.62 -1.91 -11.30
CA PRO A 135 -14.02 -0.73 -12.08
C PRO A 135 -13.20 0.51 -11.69
N PRO A 136 -12.72 1.29 -12.66
CA PRO A 136 -11.98 2.52 -12.38
C PRO A 136 -12.90 3.54 -11.72
N ASN A 137 -12.36 4.29 -10.76
CA ASN A 137 -13.09 5.35 -10.09
C ASN A 137 -12.43 6.70 -10.35
N GLU A 138 -13.00 7.48 -11.26
CA GLU A 138 -12.46 8.76 -11.71
C GLU A 138 -12.26 9.75 -10.56
N LYS A 139 -13.28 9.93 -9.69
CA LYS A 139 -13.22 10.89 -8.57
C LYS A 139 -12.02 10.62 -7.65
N TYR A 140 -11.87 9.37 -7.23
CA TYR A 140 -10.78 8.96 -6.34
C TYR A 140 -9.45 8.90 -7.10
N GLY A 141 -9.48 8.51 -8.37
CA GLY A 141 -8.30 8.43 -9.23
C GLY A 141 -7.67 9.79 -9.48
N LYS A 142 -8.46 10.80 -9.84
CA LYS A 142 -7.96 12.18 -10.00
C LYS A 142 -7.37 12.73 -8.71
N PHE A 143 -8.00 12.46 -7.56
CA PHE A 143 -7.48 12.88 -6.27
C PHE A 143 -6.13 12.21 -5.97
N VAL A 144 -6.04 10.86 -6.09
CA VAL A 144 -4.79 10.13 -5.81
C VAL A 144 -3.69 10.53 -6.80
N LEU A 145 -4.01 10.71 -8.08
CA LEU A 145 -3.04 11.17 -9.08
C LEU A 145 -2.48 12.55 -8.70
N ASN A 146 -3.34 13.49 -8.31
CA ASN A 146 -2.89 14.81 -7.85
C ASN A 146 -1.97 14.69 -6.63
N GLU A 147 -2.32 13.88 -5.62
CA GLU A 147 -1.45 13.65 -4.46
C GLU A 147 -0.09 13.06 -4.87
N VAL A 148 -0.06 12.15 -5.85
CA VAL A 148 1.18 11.55 -6.39
C VAL A 148 2.06 12.59 -7.09
N LEU A 149 1.47 13.44 -7.91
CA LEU A 149 2.20 14.47 -8.67
C LEU A 149 2.74 15.58 -7.77
N GLU A 150 1.94 16.03 -6.79
CA GLU A 150 2.32 17.08 -5.86
C GLU A 150 3.37 16.62 -4.82
N ALA A 151 3.17 15.45 -4.21
CA ALA A 151 4.06 14.95 -3.17
C ALA A 151 5.35 14.36 -3.72
N GLY A 152 5.30 13.79 -4.91
CA GLY A 152 6.41 13.01 -5.47
C GLY A 152 6.77 11.81 -4.59
N ASN A 153 7.93 11.22 -4.86
CA ASN A 153 8.39 10.05 -4.14
C ASN A 153 8.72 10.38 -2.67
N PHE A 154 7.99 9.77 -1.72
CA PHE A 154 8.13 9.98 -0.27
C PHE A 154 7.93 11.44 0.17
N GLY A 155 7.11 12.21 -0.53
CA GLY A 155 6.81 13.59 -0.17
C GLY A 155 8.01 14.57 -0.24
N LYS A 156 9.09 14.18 -0.92
CA LYS A 156 10.33 14.97 -0.99
C LYS A 156 10.15 16.33 -1.66
N HIS A 157 9.20 16.43 -2.57
CA HIS A 157 8.94 17.63 -3.37
C HIS A 157 7.62 18.31 -3.01
N ASP A 158 6.96 17.86 -1.93
CA ASP A 158 5.67 18.40 -1.51
C ASP A 158 5.84 19.81 -0.93
N GLU A 159 5.58 20.84 -1.75
CA GLU A 159 5.63 22.24 -1.36
C GLU A 159 4.60 22.61 -0.27
N ARG A 160 3.61 21.73 -0.05
CA ARG A 160 2.61 21.86 1.02
C ARG A 160 3.20 21.54 2.40
N ASN A 161 4.43 21.00 2.45
CA ASN A 161 5.19 20.73 3.69
C ASN A 161 5.77 22.02 4.29
N ARG A 162 4.90 22.91 4.80
CA ARG A 162 5.25 24.26 5.26
C ARG A 162 5.60 24.38 6.75
N PHE A 163 5.41 23.33 7.53
CA PHE A 163 5.50 23.39 9.00
C PHE A 163 6.91 23.20 9.59
N GLY A 164 7.94 23.19 8.76
CA GLY A 164 9.32 23.08 9.19
C GLY A 164 9.75 21.70 9.69
N ARG A 165 11.06 21.55 10.01
CA ARG A 165 11.67 20.27 10.38
C ARG A 165 11.57 19.91 11.87
N SER A 166 10.87 20.70 12.68
CA SER A 166 10.67 20.41 14.10
C SER A 166 9.72 19.22 14.32
N LYS A 167 9.79 18.56 15.48
CA LYS A 167 8.86 17.48 15.83
C LYS A 167 7.40 17.95 15.81
N LEU A 168 7.13 19.17 16.25
CA LEU A 168 5.79 19.77 16.17
C LEU A 168 5.38 20.03 14.73
N GLY A 169 6.28 20.56 13.89
CA GLY A 169 6.04 20.77 12.47
C GLY A 169 5.68 19.47 11.73
N HIS A 170 6.41 18.40 12.00
CA HIS A 170 6.07 17.07 11.44
C HIS A 170 4.69 16.57 11.86
N ASN A 171 4.30 16.78 13.12
CA ASN A 171 2.97 16.38 13.59
C ASN A 171 1.87 17.23 12.95
N LEU A 172 2.04 18.55 12.84
CA LEU A 172 1.10 19.44 12.15
C LEU A 172 0.95 19.07 10.67
N GLN A 173 2.07 18.77 10.00
CA GLN A 173 2.06 18.33 8.61
C GLN A 173 1.23 17.05 8.40
N ARG A 174 1.32 16.11 9.33
CA ARG A 174 0.51 14.86 9.28
C ARG A 174 -0.96 15.14 9.48
N VAL A 175 -1.32 15.94 10.48
CA VAL A 175 -2.73 16.36 10.69
C VAL A 175 -3.29 17.03 9.44
N TYR A 176 -2.53 17.94 8.83
CA TYR A 176 -2.94 18.61 7.59
C TYR A 176 -3.16 17.61 6.44
N ARG A 177 -2.30 16.61 6.30
CA ARG A 177 -2.49 15.52 5.34
C ARG A 177 -3.75 14.72 5.64
N ASP A 178 -3.96 14.31 6.89
CA ASP A 178 -5.15 13.56 7.29
C ASP A 178 -6.43 14.32 6.99
N MET A 179 -6.45 15.64 7.17
CA MET A 179 -7.58 16.50 6.80
C MET A 179 -7.89 16.49 5.30
N ARG A 180 -6.87 16.36 4.44
CA ARG A 180 -7.10 16.23 2.98
C ARG A 180 -7.60 14.83 2.63
N LEU A 181 -7.07 13.81 3.28
CA LEU A 181 -7.36 12.41 2.98
C LEU A 181 -8.70 11.94 3.58
N VAL A 182 -9.19 12.57 4.66
CA VAL A 182 -10.40 12.12 5.38
C VAL A 182 -11.65 12.13 4.50
N THR A 183 -11.77 13.07 3.58
CA THR A 183 -12.91 13.16 2.63
C THR A 183 -12.97 11.95 1.70
N TYR A 184 -11.82 11.37 1.37
CA TYR A 184 -11.71 10.25 0.43
C TYR A 184 -11.55 8.91 1.17
N PHE A 185 -10.75 8.87 2.21
CA PHE A 185 -10.40 7.66 2.96
C PHE A 185 -10.64 7.82 4.47
N PRO A 186 -11.90 8.08 4.90
CA PRO A 186 -12.19 8.45 6.28
C PRO A 186 -11.76 7.40 7.30
N ALA A 187 -11.93 6.11 6.99
CA ALA A 187 -11.58 5.04 7.93
C ALA A 187 -10.08 5.03 8.30
N GLU A 188 -9.21 5.21 7.31
CA GLU A 188 -7.77 5.19 7.54
C GLU A 188 -7.30 6.53 8.12
N ALA A 189 -7.77 7.67 7.59
CA ALA A 189 -7.38 9.00 8.05
C ALA A 189 -7.79 9.28 9.50
N LEU A 190 -8.99 8.84 9.92
CA LEU A 190 -9.44 9.00 11.32
C LEU A 190 -8.74 8.03 12.29
N CYS A 191 -8.32 6.87 11.81
CA CYS A 191 -7.57 5.92 12.63
C CYS A 191 -6.08 6.24 12.76
N GLU A 192 -5.50 7.06 11.85
CA GLU A 192 -4.07 7.37 11.85
C GLU A 192 -3.60 8.01 13.17
N PRO A 193 -4.25 9.06 13.71
CA PRO A 193 -3.83 9.64 15.00
C PRO A 193 -3.90 8.63 16.15
N LEU A 194 -4.95 7.79 16.19
CA LEU A 194 -5.10 6.75 17.21
C LEU A 194 -4.01 5.69 17.09
N PHE A 195 -3.69 5.27 15.87
CA PHE A 195 -2.61 4.34 15.59
C PHE A 195 -1.27 4.89 16.05
N ARG A 196 -0.96 6.19 15.84
CA ARG A 196 0.26 6.84 16.32
C ARG A 196 0.37 6.84 17.84
N ILE A 197 -0.71 7.17 18.52
CA ILE A 197 -0.74 7.16 20.01
C ILE A 197 -0.47 5.74 20.50
N TRP A 198 -1.15 4.74 19.95
CA TRP A 198 -0.92 3.34 20.29
C TRP A 198 0.53 2.92 20.01
N HIS A 199 1.07 3.24 18.82
CA HIS A 199 2.43 2.89 18.42
C HIS A 199 3.50 3.60 19.29
N PHE A 200 3.24 4.82 19.73
CA PHE A 200 4.12 5.53 20.67
C PHE A 200 4.24 4.77 21.99
N PHE A 201 3.15 4.36 22.61
CA PHE A 201 3.17 3.57 23.85
C PHE A 201 3.77 2.18 23.63
N TRP A 202 3.48 1.55 22.50
CA TRP A 202 4.09 0.29 22.13
C TRP A 202 5.63 0.41 22.02
N ARG A 203 6.13 1.45 21.39
CA ARG A 203 7.59 1.71 21.30
C ARG A 203 8.24 1.92 22.65
N ILE A 204 7.61 2.66 23.57
CA ILE A 204 8.13 2.82 24.94
C ILE A 204 8.25 1.46 25.65
N LYS A 205 7.25 0.60 25.48
CA LYS A 205 7.23 -0.71 26.14
C LYS A 205 8.27 -1.70 25.58
N TYR A 206 8.53 -1.65 24.26
CA TYR A 206 9.33 -2.68 23.58
C TYR A 206 10.68 -2.19 23.03
N LYS A 207 10.96 -0.89 23.05
CA LYS A 207 12.27 -0.35 22.73
C LYS A 207 13.11 -0.32 24.02
N LYS A 208 13.78 -1.43 24.28
CA LYS A 208 14.94 -1.43 25.18
C LYS A 208 16.20 -1.09 24.41
#